data_d36d72347fa726e7b23e98462092128b
#
_entry.id   d36d72347fa726e7b23e98462092128b
#
_cell.length_a   1.000
_cell.length_b   1.000
_cell.length_c   1.000
_cell.angle_alpha   90.00
_cell.angle_beta   90.00
_cell.angle_gamma   90.00
#
_symmetry.space_group_name_H-M   'P 1'
#
loop_
_entity.id
_entity.type
_entity.pdbx_description
1 polymer ?
#
loop_
_entity_poly.entity_id
_entity_poly.type
_entity_poly.pdbx_seq_one_letter_code
_entity_poly.pdbx_strand_id
1 'polypeptide(L)'
;MAISYNGDICVVLDSQHRTPGNLRAFVQATLRSIRTGKSSDVRFSSTEKIDVVPMMTRKMEFSYKDGNDYVFSDPETYETVMLPPDLVGDSKNYLVENGLVTMTFVEDKAVTIELPSSVILKVKDAPEGVRGDSANNVQKAVILETGVVIQAPLFIKTGENIKIDTRTGKYMERA
;
A
#
# COMPACT_ATOMS: atom_id res chain seq x y z
N MET A 1 8.73 5.87 -10.31
CA MET A 1 9.22 6.20 -11.66
C MET A 1 8.76 5.09 -12.60
N ALA A 2 8.27 5.46 -13.78
CA ALA A 2 7.96 4.53 -14.86
C ALA A 2 8.95 4.71 -16.02
N ILE A 3 9.30 3.63 -16.68
CA ILE A 3 10.25 3.61 -17.78
C ILE A 3 9.73 2.74 -18.92
N SER A 4 10.15 3.05 -20.15
CA SER A 4 9.97 2.16 -21.28
C SER A 4 11.11 1.14 -21.32
N TYR A 5 10.77 -0.13 -21.30
CA TYR A 5 11.73 -1.24 -21.32
C TYR A 5 11.25 -2.36 -22.23
N ASN A 6 12.05 -2.69 -23.24
CA ASN A 6 11.74 -3.73 -24.25
C ASN A 6 10.33 -3.62 -24.87
N GLY A 7 9.89 -2.39 -25.18
CA GLY A 7 8.57 -2.14 -25.77
C GLY A 7 7.40 -2.27 -24.81
N ASP A 8 7.66 -2.39 -23.51
CA ASP A 8 6.66 -2.39 -22.45
C ASP A 8 6.91 -1.22 -21.48
N ILE A 9 5.87 -0.76 -20.82
CA ILE A 9 5.99 0.24 -19.76
C ILE A 9 6.09 -0.48 -18.43
N CYS A 10 7.14 -0.15 -17.68
CA CYS A 10 7.41 -0.78 -16.40
C CYS A 10 7.53 0.26 -15.29
N VAL A 11 6.98 -0.05 -14.14
CA VAL A 11 7.20 0.72 -12.90
C VAL A 11 8.45 0.18 -12.22
N VAL A 12 9.35 1.08 -11.84
CA VAL A 12 10.54 0.74 -11.05
C VAL A 12 10.12 0.61 -9.59
N LEU A 13 10.16 -0.61 -9.07
CA LEU A 13 9.81 -0.91 -7.68
C LEU A 13 10.99 -0.65 -6.73
N ASP A 14 12.19 -1.03 -7.16
CA ASP A 14 13.44 -0.83 -6.43
C ASP A 14 14.59 -0.61 -7.40
N SER A 15 15.62 0.09 -6.97
CA SER A 15 16.84 0.28 -7.75
C SER A 15 18.07 0.40 -6.84
N GLN A 16 19.11 -0.34 -7.15
CA GLN A 16 20.37 -0.34 -6.42
C GLN A 16 21.53 -0.07 -7.36
N HIS A 17 22.26 1.02 -7.11
CA HIS A 17 23.52 1.30 -7.77
C HIS A 17 24.63 0.47 -7.14
N ARG A 18 25.36 -0.30 -7.94
CA ARG A 18 26.46 -1.13 -7.48
C ARG A 18 27.73 -0.77 -8.23
N THR A 19 28.79 -0.53 -7.47
CA THR A 19 30.13 -0.26 -7.99
C THR A 19 31.08 -1.30 -7.42
N PRO A 20 31.17 -2.49 -8.04
CA PRO A 20 32.10 -3.52 -7.58
C PRO A 20 33.53 -3.14 -7.95
N GLY A 21 34.40 -2.95 -6.98
CA GLY A 21 35.84 -2.72 -7.04
C GLY A 21 36.42 -2.30 -8.41
N ASN A 22 37.02 -3.24 -9.16
CA ASN A 22 37.63 -2.98 -10.47
C ASN A 22 36.69 -3.17 -11.68
N LEU A 23 35.40 -3.37 -11.46
CA LEU A 23 34.42 -3.58 -12.53
C LEU A 23 33.59 -2.30 -12.80
N ARG A 24 32.98 -2.23 -13.98
CA ARG A 24 32.11 -1.12 -14.34
C ARG A 24 30.89 -1.10 -13.42
N ALA A 25 30.51 0.10 -12.99
CA ALA A 25 29.29 0.32 -12.22
C ALA A 25 28.03 -0.11 -13.02
N PHE A 26 27.02 -0.60 -12.32
CA PHE A 26 25.74 -0.97 -12.89
C PHE A 26 24.60 -0.65 -11.93
N VAL A 27 23.38 -0.57 -12.46
CA VAL A 27 22.17 -0.42 -11.67
C VAL A 27 21.35 -1.71 -11.79
N GLN A 28 21.05 -2.31 -10.67
CA GLN A 28 20.09 -3.41 -10.60
C GLN A 28 18.75 -2.84 -10.21
N ALA A 29 17.72 -3.08 -11.01
CA ALA A 29 16.38 -2.59 -10.78
C ALA A 29 15.36 -3.72 -10.83
N THR A 30 14.37 -3.68 -9.95
CA THR A 30 13.19 -4.51 -10.02
C THR A 30 12.10 -3.75 -10.75
N LEU A 31 11.71 -4.25 -11.90
CA LEU A 31 10.70 -3.66 -12.78
C LEU A 31 9.41 -4.46 -12.71
N ARG A 32 8.26 -3.76 -12.71
CA ARG A 32 6.93 -4.37 -12.83
C ARG A 32 6.26 -3.86 -14.10
N SER A 33 5.93 -4.80 -15.01
CA SER A 33 5.17 -4.48 -16.23
C SER A 33 3.76 -4.01 -15.84
N ILE A 34 3.32 -2.87 -16.39
CA ILE A 34 1.95 -2.38 -16.18
C ILE A 34 0.93 -3.19 -16.99
N ARG A 35 1.37 -3.86 -18.05
CA ARG A 35 0.53 -4.68 -18.91
C ARG A 35 0.25 -6.07 -18.33
N THR A 36 1.28 -6.73 -17.81
CA THR A 36 1.17 -8.11 -17.32
C THR A 36 1.12 -8.23 -15.80
N GLY A 37 1.50 -7.17 -15.07
CA GLY A 37 1.64 -7.17 -13.60
C GLY A 37 2.84 -7.96 -13.09
N LYS A 38 3.62 -8.62 -13.96
CA LYS A 38 4.78 -9.42 -13.57
C LYS A 38 5.97 -8.54 -13.24
N SER A 39 6.71 -8.93 -12.21
CA SER A 39 7.96 -8.28 -11.82
C SER A 39 9.16 -9.08 -12.33
N SER A 40 10.23 -8.38 -12.69
CA SER A 40 11.50 -8.95 -13.12
C SER A 40 12.66 -8.08 -12.67
N ASP A 41 13.78 -8.71 -12.36
CA ASP A 41 15.03 -8.01 -12.06
C ASP A 41 15.81 -7.78 -13.33
N VAL A 42 16.22 -6.54 -13.55
CA VAL A 42 16.96 -6.10 -14.74
C VAL A 42 18.23 -5.38 -14.30
N ARG A 43 19.28 -5.61 -15.06
CA ARG A 43 20.56 -4.94 -14.87
C ARG A 43 20.81 -3.94 -15.99
N PHE A 44 21.00 -2.67 -15.63
CA PHE A 44 21.36 -1.60 -16.54
C PHE A 44 22.82 -1.21 -16.39
N SER A 45 23.47 -0.86 -17.48
CA SER A 45 24.74 -0.19 -17.43
C SER A 45 24.56 1.20 -16.78
N SER A 46 25.53 1.68 -16.01
CA SER A 46 25.48 3.02 -15.41
C SER A 46 25.41 4.16 -16.44
N THR A 47 25.78 3.88 -17.70
CA THR A 47 25.75 4.83 -18.82
C THR A 47 24.58 4.61 -19.76
N GLU A 48 23.73 3.65 -19.50
CA GLU A 48 22.56 3.33 -20.34
C GLU A 48 21.49 4.42 -20.21
N LYS A 49 21.00 4.88 -21.35
CA LYS A 49 19.92 5.85 -21.41
C LYS A 49 18.59 5.09 -21.29
N ILE A 50 17.73 5.59 -20.42
CA ILE A 50 16.41 5.00 -20.14
C ILE A 50 15.36 6.08 -20.43
N ASP A 51 14.35 5.71 -21.20
CA ASP A 51 13.21 6.58 -21.48
C ASP A 51 12.25 6.56 -20.28
N VAL A 52 12.07 7.71 -19.66
CA VAL A 52 11.14 7.88 -18.53
C VAL A 52 9.75 8.19 -19.07
N VAL A 53 8.76 7.47 -18.55
CA VAL A 53 7.35 7.66 -18.90
C VAL A 53 6.70 8.54 -17.82
N PRO A 54 5.91 9.57 -18.21
CA PRO A 54 5.20 10.42 -17.26
C PRO A 54 4.23 9.64 -16.39
N MET A 55 4.18 9.99 -15.12
CA MET A 55 3.23 9.44 -14.14
C MET A 55 2.37 10.58 -13.59
N MET A 56 1.10 10.28 -13.32
CA MET A 56 0.15 11.18 -12.71
C MET A 56 -0.37 10.56 -11.40
N THR A 57 -0.41 11.36 -10.34
CA THR A 57 -1.01 10.94 -9.06
C THR A 57 -2.35 11.64 -8.87
N ARG A 58 -3.34 10.88 -8.40
CA ARG A 58 -4.67 11.40 -8.04
C ARG A 58 -5.07 10.87 -6.67
N LYS A 59 -5.86 11.65 -5.94
CA LYS A 59 -6.55 11.17 -4.74
C LYS A 59 -7.82 10.48 -5.16
N MET A 60 -8.01 9.26 -4.69
CA MET A 60 -9.19 8.44 -4.98
C MET A 60 -9.82 8.01 -3.66
N GLU A 61 -11.13 7.83 -3.66
CA GLU A 61 -11.87 7.28 -2.51
C GLU A 61 -12.19 5.81 -2.74
N PHE A 62 -11.95 4.98 -1.74
CA PHE A 62 -12.43 3.61 -1.79
C PHE A 62 -13.95 3.58 -1.66
N SER A 63 -14.64 3.01 -2.63
CA SER A 63 -16.09 2.94 -2.67
C SER A 63 -16.62 1.63 -2.10
N TYR A 64 -16.29 0.52 -2.75
CA TYR A 64 -16.75 -0.81 -2.34
C TYR A 64 -15.91 -1.91 -2.97
N LYS A 65 -16.16 -3.14 -2.53
CA LYS A 65 -15.58 -4.34 -3.10
C LYS A 65 -16.59 -5.01 -4.02
N ASP A 66 -16.19 -5.26 -5.27
CA ASP A 66 -17.00 -5.98 -6.26
C ASP A 66 -16.36 -7.34 -6.55
N GLY A 67 -16.94 -8.40 -6.01
CA GLY A 67 -16.33 -9.73 -6.06
C GLY A 67 -14.97 -9.73 -5.36
N ASN A 68 -13.89 -9.93 -6.12
CA ASN A 68 -12.52 -9.88 -5.63
C ASN A 68 -11.85 -8.51 -5.85
N ASP A 69 -12.42 -7.67 -6.72
CA ASP A 69 -11.84 -6.39 -7.08
C ASP A 69 -12.29 -5.27 -6.14
N TYR A 70 -11.50 -4.21 -6.11
CA TYR A 70 -11.72 -3.03 -5.28
C TYR A 70 -12.04 -1.83 -6.17
N VAL A 71 -13.18 -1.20 -5.92
CA VAL A 71 -13.66 -0.06 -6.69
C VAL A 71 -13.33 1.23 -5.97
N PHE A 72 -12.69 2.14 -6.68
CA PHE A 72 -12.34 3.47 -6.21
C PHE A 72 -13.00 4.50 -7.11
N SER A 73 -13.36 5.64 -6.56
CA SER A 73 -13.93 6.78 -7.29
C SER A 73 -13.10 8.03 -7.08
N ASP A 74 -13.00 8.83 -8.12
CA ASP A 74 -12.43 10.17 -8.04
C ASP A 74 -13.47 11.09 -7.38
N PRO A 75 -13.15 11.76 -6.26
CA PRO A 75 -14.10 12.60 -5.54
C PRO A 75 -14.53 13.85 -6.33
N GLU A 76 -13.76 14.25 -7.36
CA GLU A 76 -14.04 15.43 -8.17
C GLU A 76 -14.79 15.09 -9.46
N THR A 77 -14.34 14.03 -10.16
CA THR A 77 -14.89 13.65 -11.49
C THR A 77 -15.92 12.54 -11.43
N TYR A 78 -15.98 11.81 -10.28
CA TYR A 78 -16.80 10.60 -10.09
C TYR A 78 -16.46 9.45 -11.03
N GLU A 79 -15.35 9.54 -11.72
CA GLU A 79 -14.83 8.42 -12.50
C GLU A 79 -14.42 7.27 -11.58
N THR A 80 -14.76 6.05 -11.96
CA THR A 80 -14.46 4.86 -11.19
C THR A 80 -13.30 4.08 -11.79
N VAL A 81 -12.44 3.55 -10.92
CA VAL A 81 -11.34 2.66 -11.27
C VAL A 81 -11.44 1.40 -10.46
N MET A 82 -11.32 0.26 -11.13
CA MET A 82 -11.35 -1.05 -10.51
C MET A 82 -9.93 -1.62 -10.43
N LEU A 83 -9.51 -2.03 -9.24
CA LEU A 83 -8.20 -2.61 -9.01
C LEU A 83 -8.31 -4.08 -8.60
N PRO A 84 -7.47 -4.95 -9.18
CA PRO A 84 -7.41 -6.35 -8.76
C PRO A 84 -6.75 -6.48 -7.37
N PRO A 85 -7.03 -7.58 -6.64
CA PRO A 85 -6.49 -7.80 -5.30
C PRO A 85 -4.96 -7.80 -5.25
N ASP A 86 -4.29 -8.23 -6.30
CA ASP A 86 -2.82 -8.25 -6.37
C ASP A 86 -2.19 -6.85 -6.35
N LEU A 87 -2.88 -5.87 -6.94
CA LEU A 87 -2.41 -4.48 -6.93
C LEU A 87 -2.69 -3.80 -5.58
N VAL A 88 -3.82 -4.09 -4.97
CA VAL A 88 -4.21 -3.56 -3.65
C VAL A 88 -3.34 -4.16 -2.54
N GLY A 89 -3.04 -5.45 -2.63
CA GLY A 89 -2.18 -6.14 -1.69
C GLY A 89 -2.64 -5.97 -0.23
N ASP A 90 -1.69 -5.71 0.67
CA ASP A 90 -1.96 -5.55 2.10
C ASP A 90 -2.71 -4.24 2.44
N SER A 91 -2.77 -3.29 1.51
CA SER A 91 -3.56 -2.06 1.68
C SER A 91 -5.04 -2.35 1.97
N LYS A 92 -5.56 -3.49 1.51
CA LYS A 92 -6.93 -3.94 1.80
C LYS A 92 -7.29 -3.95 3.29
N ASN A 93 -6.28 -4.16 4.16
CA ASN A 93 -6.46 -4.21 5.61
C ASN A 93 -6.81 -2.86 6.23
N TYR A 94 -6.61 -1.79 5.48
CA TYR A 94 -6.79 -0.40 5.94
C TYR A 94 -7.75 0.40 5.06
N LEU A 95 -8.41 -0.25 4.09
CA LEU A 95 -9.42 0.39 3.25
C LEU A 95 -10.76 0.40 3.98
N VAL A 96 -11.31 1.59 4.16
CA VAL A 96 -12.68 1.80 4.63
C VAL A 96 -13.44 2.60 3.59
N GLU A 97 -14.74 2.42 3.55
CA GLU A 97 -15.63 3.16 2.66
C GLU A 97 -15.42 4.67 2.82
N ASN A 98 -15.29 5.37 1.70
CA ASN A 98 -14.93 6.79 1.59
C ASN A 98 -13.51 7.14 2.11
N GLY A 99 -12.67 6.15 2.41
CA GLY A 99 -11.28 6.37 2.77
C GLY A 99 -10.45 6.83 1.57
N LEU A 100 -9.68 7.91 1.75
CA LEU A 100 -8.82 8.47 0.71
C LEU A 100 -7.52 7.66 0.57
N VAL A 101 -7.13 7.43 -0.68
CA VAL A 101 -5.85 6.85 -1.07
C VAL A 101 -5.21 7.70 -2.16
N THR A 102 -3.91 7.59 -2.33
CA THR A 102 -3.21 8.18 -3.47
C THR A 102 -2.94 7.10 -4.50
N MET A 103 -3.45 7.27 -5.71
CA MET A 103 -3.17 6.39 -6.84
C MET A 103 -2.23 7.03 -7.82
N THR A 104 -1.32 6.23 -8.37
CA THR A 104 -0.45 6.63 -9.45
C THR A 104 -0.92 5.97 -10.75
N PHE A 105 -1.03 6.79 -11.79
CA PHE A 105 -1.45 6.39 -13.12
C PHE A 105 -0.31 6.56 -14.12
N VAL A 106 -0.20 5.64 -15.05
CA VAL A 106 0.67 5.70 -16.22
C VAL A 106 -0.20 5.38 -17.42
N GLU A 107 -0.27 6.29 -18.41
CA GLU A 107 -1.16 6.17 -19.57
C GLU A 107 -2.62 5.82 -19.16
N ASP A 108 -3.16 6.57 -18.19
CA ASP A 108 -4.52 6.40 -17.63
C ASP A 108 -4.79 5.06 -16.95
N LYS A 109 -3.75 4.24 -16.76
CA LYS A 109 -3.84 2.98 -16.03
C LYS A 109 -3.27 3.11 -14.63
N ALA A 110 -4.04 2.72 -13.62
CA ALA A 110 -3.57 2.69 -12.24
C ALA A 110 -2.47 1.62 -12.06
N VAL A 111 -1.33 2.02 -11.52
CA VAL A 111 -0.15 1.15 -11.35
C VAL A 111 0.24 0.94 -9.91
N THR A 112 -0.04 1.90 -9.02
CA THR A 112 0.21 1.79 -7.58
C THR A 112 -0.89 2.46 -6.79
N ILE A 113 -1.06 1.99 -5.55
CA ILE A 113 -1.93 2.58 -4.53
C ILE A 113 -1.09 2.84 -3.28
N GLU A 114 -1.24 4.03 -2.70
CA GLU A 114 -0.62 4.43 -1.46
C GLU A 114 -1.66 4.87 -0.46
N LEU A 115 -1.60 4.28 0.73
CA LEU A 115 -2.42 4.68 1.86
C LEU A 115 -1.89 5.97 2.50
N PRO A 116 -2.74 6.77 3.15
CA PRO A 116 -2.26 7.80 4.07
C PRO A 116 -1.44 7.15 5.19
N SER A 117 -0.55 7.89 5.81
CA SER A 117 0.35 7.39 6.87
C SER A 117 -0.38 6.80 8.07
N SER A 118 -1.61 7.20 8.28
CA SER A 118 -2.49 6.67 9.32
C SER A 118 -3.94 6.65 8.85
N VAL A 119 -4.72 5.73 9.40
CA VAL A 119 -6.16 5.60 9.16
C VAL A 119 -6.89 5.43 10.48
N ILE A 120 -8.16 5.82 10.51
CA ILE A 120 -9.06 5.60 11.63
C ILE A 120 -9.92 4.41 11.29
N LEU A 121 -9.89 3.38 12.14
CA LEU A 121 -10.66 2.15 12.00
C LEU A 121 -11.46 1.87 13.26
N LYS A 122 -12.66 1.33 13.07
CA LYS A 122 -13.51 0.90 14.16
C LYS A 122 -13.10 -0.47 14.67
N VAL A 123 -13.05 -0.63 15.98
CA VAL A 123 -12.81 -1.92 16.62
C VAL A 123 -14.09 -2.76 16.53
N LYS A 124 -14.01 -3.85 15.78
CA LYS A 124 -15.11 -4.79 15.61
C LYS A 124 -15.26 -5.72 16.80
N ASP A 125 -14.14 -6.19 17.33
CA ASP A 125 -14.09 -7.07 18.49
C ASP A 125 -12.83 -6.82 19.33
N ALA A 126 -13.01 -6.69 20.62
CA ALA A 126 -11.95 -6.45 21.59
C ALA A 126 -12.19 -7.33 22.82
N PRO A 127 -11.71 -8.58 22.81
CA PRO A 127 -11.88 -9.50 23.95
C PRO A 127 -11.21 -8.91 25.20
N GLU A 128 -11.71 -9.29 26.36
CA GLU A 128 -11.10 -8.89 27.62
C GLU A 128 -9.68 -9.44 27.70
N GLY A 129 -8.73 -8.53 27.90
CA GLY A 129 -7.33 -8.92 28.03
C GLY A 129 -7.09 -9.54 29.40
N VAL A 130 -6.44 -10.69 29.41
CA VAL A 130 -5.95 -11.31 30.64
C VAL A 130 -4.78 -10.48 31.17
N ARG A 131 -4.89 -9.98 32.39
CA ARG A 131 -3.75 -9.36 33.09
C ARG A 131 -2.76 -10.47 33.47
N GLY A 132 -1.69 -10.60 32.70
CA GLY A 132 -0.54 -11.41 33.10
C GLY A 132 0.34 -10.63 34.06
N ASP A 133 1.13 -11.35 34.88
CA ASP A 133 1.99 -10.80 35.96
C ASP A 133 3.18 -9.93 35.48
N SER A 134 3.32 -9.62 34.22
CA SER A 134 4.37 -8.72 33.72
C SER A 134 3.85 -7.28 33.64
N ALA A 135 4.20 -6.49 34.61
CA ALA A 135 4.03 -5.04 34.64
C ALA A 135 4.76 -4.41 33.42
N ASN A 136 4.10 -3.52 32.70
CA ASN A 136 4.52 -2.65 31.62
C ASN A 136 4.28 -3.20 30.22
N ASN A 137 3.36 -2.54 29.49
CA ASN A 137 2.96 -2.75 28.09
C ASN A 137 2.14 -4.02 27.80
N VAL A 138 1.18 -4.33 28.65
CA VAL A 138 0.22 -5.38 28.34
C VAL A 138 -0.71 -4.88 27.23
N GLN A 139 -0.65 -5.53 26.08
CA GLN A 139 -1.51 -5.30 24.94
C GLN A 139 -2.42 -6.51 24.73
N LYS A 140 -3.54 -6.31 24.07
CA LYS A 140 -4.45 -7.36 23.64
C LYS A 140 -4.66 -7.33 22.15
N ALA A 141 -4.95 -8.49 21.57
CA ALA A 141 -5.36 -8.57 20.18
C ALA A 141 -6.78 -8.02 20.03
N VAL A 142 -6.97 -7.10 19.10
CA VAL A 142 -8.28 -6.57 18.71
C VAL A 142 -8.50 -6.78 17.23
N ILE A 143 -9.74 -7.04 16.83
CA ILE A 143 -10.15 -7.21 15.44
C ILE A 143 -10.79 -5.90 14.98
N LEU A 144 -10.31 -5.38 13.86
CA LEU A 144 -10.84 -4.17 13.27
C LEU A 144 -11.95 -4.47 12.25
N GLU A 145 -12.70 -3.45 11.87
CA GLU A 145 -13.81 -3.58 10.91
C GLU A 145 -13.41 -4.17 9.56
N THR A 146 -12.16 -4.01 9.14
CA THR A 146 -11.59 -4.62 7.94
C THR A 146 -11.23 -6.10 8.11
N GLY A 147 -11.30 -6.63 9.32
CA GLY A 147 -10.92 -8.00 9.67
C GLY A 147 -9.46 -8.17 10.08
N VAL A 148 -8.64 -7.13 9.98
CA VAL A 148 -7.24 -7.19 10.43
C VAL A 148 -7.17 -7.25 11.96
N VAL A 149 -6.22 -8.04 12.48
CA VAL A 149 -5.93 -8.16 13.91
C VAL A 149 -4.70 -7.35 14.24
N ILE A 150 -4.81 -6.49 15.24
CA ILE A 150 -3.67 -5.70 15.74
C ILE A 150 -3.54 -5.81 17.26
N GLN A 151 -2.37 -5.42 17.77
CA GLN A 151 -2.16 -5.28 19.21
C GLN A 151 -2.54 -3.86 19.65
N ALA A 152 -3.39 -3.76 20.66
CA ALA A 152 -3.86 -2.49 21.21
C ALA A 152 -3.83 -2.53 22.75
N PRO A 153 -3.80 -1.35 23.43
CA PRO A 153 -3.87 -1.29 24.88
C PRO A 153 -5.11 -1.98 25.45
N LEU A 154 -5.01 -2.50 26.67
CA LEU A 154 -6.10 -3.23 27.33
C LEU A 154 -7.40 -2.43 27.47
N PHE A 155 -7.31 -1.10 27.56
CA PHE A 155 -8.49 -0.23 27.76
C PHE A 155 -9.34 -0.06 26.50
N ILE A 156 -8.85 -0.48 25.32
CA ILE A 156 -9.62 -0.38 24.06
C ILE A 156 -10.79 -1.35 24.09
N LYS A 157 -11.97 -0.85 23.74
CA LYS A 157 -13.23 -1.61 23.74
C LYS A 157 -13.80 -1.77 22.34
N THR A 158 -14.65 -2.77 22.17
CA THR A 158 -15.44 -2.96 20.95
C THR A 158 -16.28 -1.71 20.67
N GLY A 159 -16.32 -1.28 19.41
CA GLY A 159 -17.05 -0.10 18.94
C GLY A 159 -16.28 1.22 19.01
N GLU A 160 -15.11 1.25 19.62
CA GLU A 160 -14.24 2.43 19.63
C GLU A 160 -13.54 2.62 18.29
N ASN A 161 -13.27 3.89 17.94
CA ASN A 161 -12.45 4.24 16.81
C ASN A 161 -11.01 4.44 17.26
N ILE A 162 -10.08 3.86 16.55
CA ILE A 162 -8.65 3.95 16.83
C ILE A 162 -7.86 4.34 15.59
N LYS A 163 -6.80 5.08 15.81
CA LYS A 163 -5.88 5.50 14.76
C LYS A 163 -4.71 4.52 14.68
N ILE A 164 -4.38 4.12 13.47
CA ILE A 164 -3.41 3.09 13.16
C ILE A 164 -2.40 3.62 12.15
N ASP A 165 -1.13 3.35 12.39
CA ASP A 165 -0.07 3.57 11.41
C ASP A 165 -0.17 2.52 10.31
N THR A 166 -0.41 2.96 9.08
CA THR A 166 -0.61 2.05 7.93
C THR A 166 0.65 1.34 7.48
N ARG A 167 1.83 1.87 7.81
CA ARG A 167 3.13 1.28 7.44
C ARG A 167 3.54 0.15 8.38
N THR A 168 3.23 0.31 9.67
CA THR A 168 3.63 -0.65 10.70
C THR A 168 2.49 -1.52 11.20
N GLY A 169 1.23 -1.15 10.91
CA GLY A 169 0.05 -1.80 11.44
C GLY A 169 -0.16 -1.62 12.94
N LYS A 170 0.51 -0.64 13.55
CA LYS A 170 0.48 -0.43 15.00
C LYS A 170 -0.57 0.59 15.40
N TYR A 171 -1.17 0.35 16.57
CA TYR A 171 -2.00 1.31 17.26
C TYR A 171 -1.20 2.59 17.58
N MET A 172 -1.81 3.74 17.32
CA MET A 172 -1.24 5.06 17.66
C MET A 172 -1.99 5.70 18.82
N GLU A 173 -3.28 5.92 18.67
CA GLU A 173 -4.13 6.62 19.64
C GLU A 173 -5.62 6.30 19.44
N ARG A 174 -6.46 6.67 20.39
CA ARG A 174 -7.91 6.73 20.18
C ARG A 174 -8.24 7.87 19.20
N ALA A 175 -9.21 7.65 18.35
CA ALA A 175 -9.74 8.67 17.42
C ALA A 175 -11.00 9.32 17.97
#